data_7f5f8ce273f55cd5b8100d44c35805d8
#
_entry.id   7f5f8ce273f55cd5b8100d44c35805d8
#
_cell.length_a   1.000
_cell.length_b   1.000
_cell.length_c   1.000
_cell.angle_alpha   90.00
_cell.angle_beta   90.00
_cell.angle_gamma   90.00
#
_symmetry.space_group_name_H-M   'P 1'
#
loop_
_entity.id
_entity.type
_entity.pdbx_description
1 polymer ?
#
loop_
_entity_poly.entity_id
_entity_poly.type
_entity_poly.pdbx_seq_one_letter_code
_entity_poly.pdbx_strand_id
1 'polypeptide(L)'
;MTVQVGDRIPDVPITVAGPEGPQQTSSSDYFRGKRVALFAVPGAFTPTCSARHLPSYVERAAELKGKGVDEIACISVNDPFVMSAWGARDGSKDITMIAYGNGDFAEAVGLTMDGSKFGMGKRSQRYSMVVNDGVVEQLNVEAPGEYRASSAETMLEQL
;
A
#
# COMPACT_ATOMS: atom_id res chain seq x y z
N MET A 1 18.31 -0.28 -4.23
CA MET A 1 18.25 1.15 -3.91
C MET A 1 16.86 1.49 -3.40
N THR A 2 16.76 2.28 -2.35
CA THR A 2 15.46 2.63 -1.75
C THR A 2 14.91 3.89 -2.41
N VAL A 3 13.64 3.85 -2.80
CA VAL A 3 12.95 5.01 -3.37
C VAL A 3 12.87 6.14 -2.33
N GLN A 4 12.90 7.39 -2.80
CA GLN A 4 12.85 8.59 -1.96
C GLN A 4 11.85 9.58 -2.52
N VAL A 5 11.49 10.58 -1.73
CA VAL A 5 10.66 11.70 -2.19
C VAL A 5 11.31 12.35 -3.42
N GLY A 6 10.54 12.56 -4.46
CA GLY A 6 10.99 13.08 -5.74
C GLY A 6 11.31 12.01 -6.78
N ASP A 7 11.45 10.76 -6.37
CA ASP A 7 11.72 9.67 -7.30
C ASP A 7 10.44 9.22 -8.00
N ARG A 8 10.61 8.73 -9.24
CA ARG A 8 9.51 8.08 -9.95
C ARG A 8 9.43 6.62 -9.51
N ILE A 9 8.21 6.13 -9.30
CA ILE A 9 7.96 4.71 -8.99
C ILE A 9 8.43 3.86 -10.17
N PRO A 10 9.29 2.84 -9.92
CA PRO A 10 9.69 1.90 -10.97
C PRO A 10 8.49 1.16 -11.55
N ASP A 11 8.57 0.82 -12.83
CA ASP A 11 7.49 0.13 -13.54
C ASP A 11 7.60 -1.38 -13.33
N VAL A 12 6.66 -1.95 -12.61
CA VAL A 12 6.58 -3.39 -12.34
C VAL A 12 5.13 -3.87 -12.41
N PRO A 13 4.91 -5.17 -12.66
CA PRO A 13 3.55 -5.72 -12.67
C PRO A 13 2.91 -5.67 -11.29
N ILE A 14 1.65 -5.28 -11.25
CA ILE A 14 0.82 -5.35 -10.05
C ILE A 14 -0.58 -5.79 -10.47
N THR A 15 -1.39 -6.23 -9.50
CA THR A 15 -2.75 -6.68 -9.76
C THR A 15 -3.73 -5.96 -8.85
N VAL A 16 -4.74 -5.32 -9.43
CA VAL A 16 -5.82 -4.74 -8.64
C VAL A 16 -6.80 -5.86 -8.28
N ALA A 17 -7.00 -6.07 -6.98
CA ALA A 17 -7.84 -7.14 -6.45
C ALA A 17 -9.21 -6.59 -6.10
N GLY A 18 -10.03 -6.40 -7.12
CA GLY A 18 -11.39 -5.85 -6.97
C GLY A 18 -12.46 -6.94 -6.78
N PRO A 19 -13.71 -6.53 -6.50
CA PRO A 19 -14.82 -7.47 -6.32
C PRO A 19 -15.19 -8.23 -7.61
N GLU A 20 -14.82 -7.68 -8.77
CA GLU A 20 -15.08 -8.31 -10.06
C GLU A 20 -13.98 -9.28 -10.50
N GLY A 21 -12.97 -9.47 -9.66
CA GLY A 21 -11.84 -10.35 -9.94
C GLY A 21 -10.54 -9.57 -10.15
N PRO A 22 -9.43 -10.30 -10.29
CA PRO A 22 -8.12 -9.65 -10.45
C PRO A 22 -7.99 -8.97 -11.81
N GLN A 23 -7.43 -7.77 -11.80
CA GLN A 23 -7.12 -7.00 -13.00
C GLN A 23 -5.63 -6.72 -13.02
N GLN A 24 -4.92 -7.33 -13.96
CA GLN A 24 -3.49 -7.13 -14.12
C GLN A 24 -3.21 -5.78 -14.73
N THR A 25 -2.22 -5.07 -14.17
CA THR A 25 -1.75 -3.79 -14.68
C THR A 25 -0.27 -3.62 -14.32
N SER A 26 0.25 -2.43 -14.53
CA SER A 26 1.61 -2.08 -14.08
C SER A 26 1.54 -0.88 -13.15
N SER A 27 2.60 -0.68 -12.36
CA SER A 27 2.67 0.48 -11.49
C SER A 27 2.63 1.78 -12.27
N SER A 28 3.31 1.86 -13.42
CA SER A 28 3.26 3.06 -14.28
C SER A 28 1.84 3.39 -14.73
N ASP A 29 1.10 2.39 -15.18
CA ASP A 29 -0.28 2.61 -15.63
C ASP A 29 -1.21 2.94 -14.48
N TYR A 30 -1.03 2.26 -13.34
CA TYR A 30 -1.90 2.48 -12.19
C TYR A 30 -1.78 3.90 -11.63
N PHE A 31 -0.55 4.40 -11.46
CA PHE A 31 -0.33 5.71 -10.84
C PHE A 31 -0.48 6.90 -11.81
N ARG A 32 -0.59 6.63 -13.11
CA ARG A 32 -0.64 7.69 -14.12
C ARG A 32 -1.84 8.61 -13.93
N GLY A 33 -1.57 9.92 -13.88
CA GLY A 33 -2.61 10.95 -13.91
C GLY A 33 -3.43 11.08 -12.63
N LYS A 34 -2.99 10.48 -11.53
CA LYS A 34 -3.74 10.59 -10.27
C LYS A 34 -2.82 10.68 -9.05
N ARG A 35 -3.37 11.22 -7.99
CA ARG A 35 -2.69 11.32 -6.71
C ARG A 35 -3.21 10.23 -5.78
N VAL A 36 -2.34 9.31 -5.41
CA VAL A 36 -2.68 8.10 -4.66
C VAL A 36 -2.09 8.14 -3.26
N ALA A 37 -2.92 7.93 -2.25
CA ALA A 37 -2.47 7.64 -0.89
C ALA A 37 -2.25 6.13 -0.81
N LEU A 38 -0.99 5.71 -0.81
CA LEU A 38 -0.60 4.30 -0.80
C LEU A 38 -0.08 3.92 0.58
N PHE A 39 -0.56 2.80 1.12
CA PHE A 39 0.05 2.23 2.32
C PHE A 39 0.34 0.75 2.09
N ALA A 40 1.50 0.33 2.57
CA ALA A 40 1.96 -1.05 2.42
C ALA A 40 2.00 -1.75 3.76
N VAL A 41 1.59 -3.00 3.74
CA VAL A 41 1.53 -3.84 4.93
C VAL A 41 2.33 -5.12 4.69
N PRO A 42 2.94 -5.71 5.75
CA PRO A 42 3.66 -6.98 5.62
C PRO A 42 2.78 -8.15 5.19
N GLY A 43 1.49 -8.13 5.50
CA GLY A 43 0.61 -9.21 5.06
C GLY A 43 -0.84 -8.98 5.41
N ALA A 44 -1.73 -9.36 4.48
CA ALA A 44 -3.16 -9.38 4.72
C ALA A 44 -3.48 -10.28 5.92
N PHE A 45 -4.52 -9.94 6.68
CA PHE A 45 -5.02 -10.67 7.84
C PHE A 45 -4.05 -10.73 9.03
N THR A 46 -2.88 -10.12 8.97
CA THR A 46 -1.97 -10.07 10.11
C THR A 46 -2.47 -9.06 11.15
N PRO A 47 -2.08 -9.21 12.45
CA PRO A 47 -2.72 -8.43 13.53
C PRO A 47 -2.71 -6.92 13.38
N THR A 48 -1.54 -6.29 13.23
CA THR A 48 -1.45 -4.82 13.12
C THR A 48 -2.07 -4.32 11.82
N CYS A 49 -1.90 -5.06 10.74
CA CYS A 49 -2.47 -4.69 9.43
C CYS A 49 -4.01 -4.66 9.50
N SER A 50 -4.60 -5.67 10.12
CA SER A 50 -6.07 -5.79 10.21
C SER A 50 -6.69 -4.93 11.31
N ALA A 51 -6.01 -4.77 12.44
CA ALA A 51 -6.57 -4.10 13.60
C ALA A 51 -6.32 -2.59 13.62
N ARG A 52 -5.27 -2.11 12.97
CA ARG A 52 -4.83 -0.72 13.08
C ARG A 52 -4.57 -0.03 11.74
N HIS A 53 -3.75 -0.61 10.86
CA HIS A 53 -3.27 0.09 9.68
C HIS A 53 -4.39 0.29 8.64
N LEU A 54 -5.00 -0.79 8.19
CA LEU A 54 -6.11 -0.70 7.25
C LEU A 54 -7.28 0.11 7.82
N PRO A 55 -7.73 -0.13 9.08
CA PRO A 55 -8.82 0.68 9.65
C PRO A 55 -8.52 2.18 9.69
N SER A 56 -7.27 2.60 9.93
CA SER A 56 -6.94 4.03 9.97
C SER A 56 -7.27 4.71 8.63
N TYR A 57 -7.00 4.05 7.51
CA TYR A 57 -7.30 4.59 6.19
C TYR A 57 -8.78 4.51 5.85
N VAL A 58 -9.46 3.45 6.27
CA VAL A 58 -10.91 3.33 6.09
C VAL A 58 -11.64 4.48 6.81
N GLU A 59 -11.26 4.76 8.05
CA GLU A 59 -11.89 5.81 8.86
C GLU A 59 -11.61 7.21 8.35
N ARG A 60 -10.43 7.42 7.76
CA ARG A 60 -9.99 8.74 7.31
C ARG A 60 -10.11 8.95 5.78
N ALA A 61 -10.78 8.04 5.08
CA ALA A 61 -10.86 8.07 3.63
C ALA A 61 -11.41 9.40 3.09
N ALA A 62 -12.51 9.89 3.67
CA ALA A 62 -13.11 11.16 3.24
C ALA A 62 -12.18 12.35 3.47
N GLU A 63 -11.45 12.36 4.59
CA GLU A 63 -10.50 13.44 4.90
C GLU A 63 -9.33 13.45 3.91
N LEU A 64 -8.81 12.27 3.56
CA LEU A 64 -7.73 12.16 2.57
C LEU A 64 -8.19 12.67 1.20
N LYS A 65 -9.37 12.27 0.77
CA LYS A 65 -9.93 12.76 -0.50
C LYS A 65 -10.18 14.26 -0.48
N GLY A 66 -10.58 14.80 0.66
CA GLY A 66 -10.74 16.23 0.85
C GLY A 66 -9.44 17.03 0.75
N LYS A 67 -8.29 16.36 0.92
CA LYS A 67 -6.95 16.95 0.77
C LYS A 67 -6.36 16.78 -0.63
N GLY A 68 -7.16 16.34 -1.60
CA GLY A 68 -6.71 16.22 -2.99
C GLY A 68 -6.21 14.86 -3.41
N VAL A 69 -6.41 13.84 -2.59
CA VAL A 69 -6.09 12.46 -2.95
C VAL A 69 -7.22 11.89 -3.80
N ASP A 70 -6.88 11.36 -4.97
CA ASP A 70 -7.85 10.79 -5.90
C ASP A 70 -8.24 9.37 -5.52
N GLU A 71 -7.29 8.59 -5.03
CA GLU A 71 -7.47 7.19 -4.69
C GLU A 71 -6.66 6.81 -3.46
N ILE A 72 -7.18 5.87 -2.66
CA ILE A 72 -6.48 5.30 -1.52
C ILE A 72 -6.24 3.83 -1.82
N ALA A 73 -5.00 3.36 -1.70
CA ALA A 73 -4.64 2.00 -2.06
C ALA A 73 -3.83 1.31 -0.95
N CYS A 74 -4.15 0.05 -0.71
CA CYS A 74 -3.41 -0.85 0.17
C CYS A 74 -2.66 -1.86 -0.69
N ILE A 75 -1.35 -2.00 -0.49
CA ILE A 75 -0.53 -2.90 -1.28
C ILE A 75 0.20 -3.90 -0.38
N SER A 76 0.29 -5.15 -0.80
CA SER A 76 0.91 -6.20 -0.01
C SER A 76 1.46 -7.32 -0.89
N VAL A 77 2.47 -8.05 -0.36
CA VAL A 77 2.99 -9.27 -0.98
C VAL A 77 2.04 -10.41 -0.63
N ASN A 78 0.91 -10.43 -1.33
CA ASN A 78 -0.12 -11.47 -1.23
C ASN A 78 -0.68 -11.66 -2.64
N ASP A 79 -1.35 -12.80 -2.86
CA ASP A 79 -2.03 -12.99 -4.12
C ASP A 79 -3.34 -12.16 -4.17
N PRO A 80 -3.91 -11.94 -5.37
CA PRO A 80 -5.09 -11.09 -5.51
C PRO A 80 -6.34 -11.66 -4.84
N PHE A 81 -6.43 -12.97 -4.68
CA PHE A 81 -7.60 -13.59 -4.04
C PHE A 81 -7.60 -13.33 -2.54
N VAL A 82 -6.44 -13.42 -1.91
CA VAL A 82 -6.27 -13.08 -0.49
C VAL A 82 -6.55 -11.59 -0.26
N MET A 83 -6.00 -10.72 -1.11
CA MET A 83 -6.23 -9.27 -0.98
C MET A 83 -7.69 -8.90 -1.19
N SER A 84 -8.37 -9.54 -2.12
CA SER A 84 -9.80 -9.32 -2.35
C SER A 84 -10.62 -9.73 -1.12
N ALA A 85 -10.33 -10.89 -0.54
CA ALA A 85 -11.02 -11.37 0.65
C ALA A 85 -10.78 -10.46 1.87
N TRP A 86 -9.55 -10.01 2.04
CA TRP A 86 -9.21 -9.11 3.14
C TRP A 86 -9.90 -7.77 2.99
N GLY A 87 -9.91 -7.22 1.78
CA GLY A 87 -10.62 -5.97 1.49
C GLY A 87 -12.12 -6.08 1.73
N ALA A 88 -12.72 -7.21 1.40
CA ALA A 88 -14.14 -7.45 1.64
C ALA A 88 -14.48 -7.55 3.13
N ARG A 89 -13.57 -8.12 3.93
CA ARG A 89 -13.79 -8.26 5.38
C ARG A 89 -13.50 -6.99 6.16
N ASP A 90 -12.34 -6.37 5.91
CA ASP A 90 -11.81 -5.30 6.76
C ASP A 90 -11.70 -3.94 6.05
N GLY A 91 -11.78 -3.90 4.73
CA GLY A 91 -11.65 -2.69 3.95
C GLY A 91 -12.98 -2.00 3.68
N SER A 92 -12.98 -1.13 2.68
CA SER A 92 -14.19 -0.47 2.20
C SER A 92 -14.06 -0.23 0.70
N LYS A 93 -15.16 0.24 0.08
CA LYS A 93 -15.16 0.60 -1.35
C LYS A 93 -14.20 1.74 -1.65
N ASP A 94 -13.80 2.52 -0.63
CA ASP A 94 -12.88 3.64 -0.80
C ASP A 94 -11.41 3.22 -0.84
N ILE A 95 -11.11 1.96 -0.54
CA ILE A 95 -9.73 1.43 -0.50
C ILE A 95 -9.54 0.44 -1.64
N THR A 96 -8.64 0.76 -2.56
CA THR A 96 -8.24 -0.15 -3.63
C THR A 96 -7.23 -1.14 -3.09
N MET A 97 -7.47 -2.43 -3.27
CA MET A 97 -6.55 -3.49 -2.82
C MET A 97 -5.64 -3.88 -3.98
N ILE A 98 -4.33 -3.84 -3.75
CA ILE A 98 -3.32 -4.15 -4.77
C ILE A 98 -2.46 -5.31 -4.31
N ALA A 99 -2.30 -6.31 -5.18
CA ALA A 99 -1.55 -7.53 -4.91
C ALA A 99 -0.33 -7.64 -5.82
N TYR A 100 0.76 -8.17 -5.28
CA TYR A 100 1.95 -8.51 -6.06
C TYR A 100 2.67 -9.68 -5.35
N GLY A 101 2.09 -10.87 -5.44
CA GLY A 101 2.53 -12.05 -4.68
C GLY A 101 3.99 -12.47 -4.88
N ASN A 102 4.62 -12.07 -5.98
CA ASN A 102 6.01 -12.40 -6.26
C ASN A 102 7.02 -11.42 -5.62
N GLY A 103 6.56 -10.36 -4.96
CA GLY A 103 7.44 -9.41 -4.29
C GLY A 103 8.07 -8.34 -5.19
N ASP A 104 7.67 -8.26 -6.45
CA ASP A 104 8.32 -7.37 -7.43
C ASP A 104 8.30 -5.90 -7.03
N PHE A 105 7.17 -5.41 -6.50
CA PHE A 105 7.05 -4.00 -6.13
C PHE A 105 7.95 -3.65 -4.94
N ALA A 106 7.96 -4.49 -3.90
CA ALA A 106 8.81 -4.26 -2.73
C ALA A 106 10.28 -4.25 -3.10
N GLU A 107 10.70 -5.15 -3.98
CA GLU A 107 12.09 -5.17 -4.47
C GLU A 107 12.41 -3.91 -5.27
N ALA A 108 11.52 -3.50 -6.16
CA ALA A 108 11.75 -2.35 -7.03
C ALA A 108 11.89 -1.05 -6.24
N VAL A 109 11.09 -0.86 -5.18
CA VAL A 109 11.17 0.35 -4.35
C VAL A 109 12.19 0.22 -3.21
N GLY A 110 12.77 -0.96 -3.01
CA GLY A 110 13.81 -1.19 -2.00
C GLY A 110 13.30 -1.30 -0.57
N LEU A 111 12.05 -1.68 -0.38
CA LEU A 111 11.41 -1.75 0.94
C LEU A 111 10.96 -3.17 1.26
N THR A 112 11.86 -4.13 1.08
CA THR A 112 11.61 -5.54 1.41
C THR A 112 11.80 -5.81 2.90
N MET A 113 11.17 -6.88 3.38
CA MET A 113 11.30 -7.38 4.73
C MET A 113 11.42 -8.90 4.68
N ASP A 114 12.31 -9.46 5.48
CA ASP A 114 12.44 -10.91 5.62
C ASP A 114 11.53 -11.39 6.75
N GLY A 115 10.42 -12.03 6.39
CA GLY A 115 9.45 -12.59 7.33
C GLY A 115 9.66 -14.09 7.60
N SER A 116 10.85 -14.63 7.29
CA SER A 116 11.13 -16.07 7.42
C SER A 116 10.90 -16.61 8.83
N LYS A 117 11.17 -15.81 9.86
CA LYS A 117 10.92 -16.20 11.26
C LYS A 117 9.48 -16.54 11.55
N PHE A 118 8.57 -15.95 10.81
CA PHE A 118 7.12 -16.11 11.00
C PHE A 118 6.50 -16.98 9.90
N GLY A 119 7.32 -17.66 9.10
CA GLY A 119 6.83 -18.45 7.98
C GLY A 119 6.27 -17.62 6.83
N MET A 120 6.62 -16.35 6.75
CA MET A 120 6.05 -15.43 5.77
C MET A 120 6.95 -15.18 4.56
N GLY A 121 8.25 -15.53 4.67
CA GLY A 121 9.20 -15.32 3.57
C GLY A 121 9.44 -13.85 3.27
N LYS A 122 9.68 -13.55 1.99
CA LYS A 122 9.93 -12.17 1.55
C LYS A 122 8.63 -11.38 1.53
N ARG A 123 8.60 -10.29 2.26
CA ARG A 123 7.45 -9.39 2.37
C ARG A 123 7.89 -7.93 2.19
N SER A 124 6.94 -7.02 2.34
CA SER A 124 7.20 -5.58 2.32
C SER A 124 7.38 -5.06 3.74
N GLN A 125 8.24 -4.05 3.90
CA GLN A 125 8.20 -3.22 5.10
C GLN A 125 6.85 -2.50 5.16
N ARG A 126 6.48 -2.04 6.35
CA ARG A 126 5.28 -1.23 6.54
C ARG A 126 5.62 0.24 6.26
N TYR A 127 4.86 0.86 5.39
CA TYR A 127 5.07 2.28 5.08
C TYR A 127 3.80 2.93 4.56
N SER A 128 3.81 4.26 4.50
CA SER A 128 2.84 5.03 3.74
C SER A 128 3.56 5.92 2.73
N MET A 129 2.87 6.24 1.65
CA MET A 129 3.46 6.97 0.54
C MET A 129 2.36 7.75 -0.17
N VAL A 130 2.65 8.99 -0.56
CA VAL A 130 1.77 9.71 -1.48
C VAL A 130 2.47 9.76 -2.83
N VAL A 131 1.79 9.28 -3.85
CA VAL A 131 2.32 9.22 -5.22
C VAL A 131 1.45 10.10 -6.11
N ASN A 132 2.05 11.08 -6.77
CA ASN A 132 1.35 11.98 -7.68
C ASN A 132 1.86 11.77 -9.10
N ASP A 133 1.01 11.24 -9.97
CA ASP A 133 1.35 10.93 -11.35
C ASP A 133 2.67 10.13 -11.45
N GLY A 134 2.84 9.15 -10.58
CA GLY A 134 3.99 8.27 -10.56
C GLY A 134 5.21 8.79 -9.80
N VAL A 135 5.16 9.98 -9.22
CA VAL A 135 6.27 10.58 -8.46
C VAL A 135 5.95 10.59 -6.97
N VAL A 136 6.90 10.16 -6.15
CA VAL A 136 6.74 10.10 -4.70
C VAL A 136 6.76 11.50 -4.09
N GLU A 137 5.68 11.89 -3.40
CA GLU A 137 5.57 13.17 -2.69
C GLU A 137 5.80 13.06 -1.19
N GLN A 138 5.42 11.93 -0.60
CA GLN A 138 5.63 11.61 0.81
C GLN A 138 6.07 10.17 0.94
N LEU A 139 6.92 9.89 1.93
CA LEU A 139 7.31 8.53 2.26
C LEU A 139 7.59 8.45 3.75
N ASN A 140 6.86 7.58 4.46
CA ASN A 140 7.03 7.34 5.89
C ASN A 140 7.18 5.84 6.13
N VAL A 141 8.40 5.40 6.40
CA VAL A 141 8.72 3.98 6.60
C VAL A 141 8.81 3.69 8.09
N GLU A 142 8.11 2.64 8.53
CA GLU A 142 8.15 2.21 9.93
C GLU A 142 9.46 1.49 10.25
N ALA A 143 9.92 1.66 11.48
CA ALA A 143 10.96 0.79 12.02
C ALA A 143 10.37 -0.62 12.22
N PRO A 144 11.21 -1.68 12.18
CA PRO A 144 10.71 -3.04 12.33
C PRO A 144 9.83 -3.22 13.57
N GLY A 145 8.63 -3.75 13.36
CA GLY A 145 7.66 -4.00 14.43
C GLY A 145 6.92 -2.78 14.95
N GLU A 146 7.16 -1.59 14.42
CA GLU A 146 6.50 -0.36 14.86
C GLU A 146 5.31 0.02 13.97
N TYR A 147 4.41 0.82 14.55
CA TYR A 147 3.29 1.46 13.86
C TYR A 147 3.10 2.87 14.42
N ARG A 148 3.80 3.85 13.87
CA ARG A 148 3.78 5.26 14.29
C ARG A 148 3.69 6.22 13.13
N ALA A 149 4.47 5.96 12.07
CA ALA A 149 4.74 6.93 11.01
C ALA A 149 3.85 6.75 9.79
N SER A 150 3.23 5.57 9.61
CA SER A 150 2.54 5.20 8.36
C SER A 150 1.02 5.23 8.46
N SER A 151 0.46 5.74 9.55
CA SER A 151 -0.99 5.84 9.74
C SER A 151 -1.59 6.92 8.83
N ALA A 152 -2.91 6.84 8.63
CA ALA A 152 -3.64 7.86 7.89
C ALA A 152 -3.55 9.23 8.57
N GLU A 153 -3.55 9.25 9.90
CA GLU A 153 -3.41 10.48 10.69
C GLU A 153 -2.10 11.19 10.39
N THR A 154 -0.98 10.44 10.37
CA THR A 154 0.33 11.01 10.05
C THR A 154 0.38 11.51 8.62
N MET A 155 -0.17 10.77 7.68
CA MET A 155 -0.24 11.19 6.29
C MET A 155 -1.02 12.50 6.14
N LEU A 156 -2.16 12.62 6.83
CA LEU A 156 -2.99 13.83 6.81
C LEU A 156 -2.24 15.05 7.35
N GLU A 157 -1.44 14.89 8.39
CA GLU A 157 -0.64 15.98 8.94
C GLU A 157 0.37 16.53 7.93
N GLN A 158 0.83 15.72 7.00
CA GLN A 158 1.83 16.07 6.00
C GLN A 158 1.23 16.56 4.68
N LEU A 159 -0.05 16.40 4.49
CA LEU A 159 -0.74 16.85 3.27
C LEU A 159 -1.07 18.35 3.26
#